data_c33a17c25c7f205af523893945849c6e
#
_entry.id   c33a17c25c7f205af523893945849c6e
#
_cell.length_a   1.000
_cell.length_b   1.000
_cell.length_c   1.000
_cell.angle_alpha   90.00
_cell.angle_beta   90.00
_cell.angle_gamma   90.00
#
_symmetry.space_group_name_H-M   'P 1'
#
loop_
_entity.id
_entity.type
_entity.pdbx_description
1 polymer ?
#
loop_
_entity_poly.entity_id
_entity_poly.type
_entity_poly.pdbx_seq_one_letter_code
_entity_poly.pdbx_strand_id
1 'polypeptide(L)'
;MSSSHQTAGRFANVGRFFKVVVSGQAYLNLLYLLVAFPLGILYFVLLVSGLSLGIPLLIIWVGIPILLLVGALWWALASFERLMAIHWLKEDVPAMARPFIEGADVWTGLREYLANPVTWKSLLYLFMKFPLGIAAFVVLTTLISLMLALLAMPFMYELGSVNGFLPEFQAGVFLSPGLPAWHMDSLNDALLVALIGLMLWPVTLHVTNGLAWLHAKFARVMLSVDPMGQ
;
A
#
# COMPACT_ATOMS: atom_id res chain seq x y z
N MET A 1 -33.36 31.15 -12.91
CA MET A 1 -31.96 31.46 -12.54
C MET A 1 -31.25 30.36 -11.70
N SER A 2 -31.87 29.20 -11.45
CA SER A 2 -31.29 28.15 -10.58
C SER A 2 -30.46 27.07 -11.30
N SER A 3 -30.54 26.96 -12.63
CA SER A 3 -29.84 25.91 -13.39
C SER A 3 -28.36 26.17 -13.66
N SER A 4 -27.93 27.44 -13.69
CA SER A 4 -26.53 27.82 -13.97
C SER A 4 -25.58 27.54 -12.80
N HIS A 5 -26.03 27.61 -11.56
CA HIS A 5 -25.23 27.30 -10.37
C HIS A 5 -24.99 25.79 -10.20
N GLN A 6 -25.94 24.94 -10.60
CA GLN A 6 -25.77 23.48 -10.52
C GLN A 6 -24.80 22.95 -11.58
N THR A 7 -24.79 23.51 -12.79
CA THR A 7 -23.85 23.12 -13.86
C THR A 7 -22.42 23.54 -13.54
N ALA A 8 -22.20 24.74 -13.01
CA ALA A 8 -20.87 25.20 -12.59
C ALA A 8 -20.26 24.31 -11.48
N GLY A 9 -21.07 23.87 -10.52
CA GLY A 9 -20.64 22.94 -9.46
C GLY A 9 -20.27 21.55 -9.98
N ARG A 10 -20.96 21.05 -11.00
CA ARG A 10 -20.65 19.74 -11.63
C ARG A 10 -19.32 19.76 -12.37
N PHE A 11 -19.05 20.79 -13.18
CA PHE A 11 -17.78 20.91 -13.90
C PHE A 11 -16.60 21.11 -12.96
N ALA A 12 -16.76 21.83 -11.85
CA ALA A 12 -15.74 21.97 -10.82
C ALA A 12 -15.38 20.62 -10.14
N ASN A 13 -16.38 19.76 -9.92
CA ASN A 13 -16.16 18.43 -9.35
C ASN A 13 -15.46 17.48 -10.33
N VAL A 14 -15.81 17.52 -11.63
CA VAL A 14 -15.14 16.74 -12.67
C VAL A 14 -13.68 17.17 -12.82
N GLY A 15 -13.41 18.46 -12.86
CA GLY A 15 -12.03 18.97 -12.91
C GLY A 15 -11.19 18.53 -11.69
N ARG A 16 -11.79 18.50 -10.48
CA ARG A 16 -11.13 18.03 -9.28
C ARG A 16 -10.81 16.53 -9.32
N PHE A 17 -11.71 15.72 -9.91
CA PHE A 17 -11.51 14.28 -10.08
C PHE A 17 -10.29 13.97 -10.98
N PHE A 18 -10.14 14.68 -12.09
CA PHE A 18 -9.00 14.49 -12.99
C PHE A 18 -7.70 15.12 -12.50
N LYS A 19 -7.75 16.09 -11.59
CA LYS A 19 -6.56 16.72 -11.01
C LYS A 19 -5.63 15.73 -10.31
N VAL A 20 -6.14 14.59 -9.83
CA VAL A 20 -5.32 13.53 -9.20
C VAL A 20 -4.27 12.98 -10.17
N VAL A 21 -4.55 12.93 -11.48
CA VAL A 21 -3.62 12.43 -12.51
C VAL A 21 -2.34 13.28 -12.60
N VAL A 22 -2.43 14.56 -12.30
CA VAL A 22 -1.29 15.50 -12.34
C VAL A 22 -0.64 15.64 -10.96
N SER A 23 -1.18 14.98 -9.94
CA SER A 23 -0.68 15.07 -8.57
C SER A 23 0.52 14.16 -8.35
N GLY A 24 1.72 14.72 -8.18
CA GLY A 24 2.92 13.96 -7.82
C GLY A 24 2.76 13.15 -6.53
N GLN A 25 1.92 13.62 -5.58
CA GLN A 25 1.65 12.90 -4.35
C GLN A 25 0.91 11.57 -4.59
N ALA A 26 0.01 11.49 -5.59
CA ALA A 26 -0.68 10.25 -5.92
C ALA A 26 0.29 9.17 -6.41
N TYR A 27 1.31 9.55 -7.16
CA TYR A 27 2.35 8.62 -7.62
C TYR A 27 3.32 8.21 -6.49
N LEU A 28 3.64 9.12 -5.56
CA LEU A 28 4.39 8.76 -4.35
C LEU A 28 3.61 7.78 -3.47
N ASN A 29 2.32 7.99 -3.32
CA ASN A 29 1.43 7.06 -2.61
C ASN A 29 1.39 5.69 -3.29
N LEU A 30 1.34 5.65 -4.62
CA LEU A 30 1.40 4.43 -5.41
C LEU A 30 2.72 3.68 -5.18
N LEU A 31 3.84 4.38 -5.27
CA LEU A 31 5.17 3.81 -5.05
C LEU A 31 5.30 3.27 -3.61
N TYR A 32 4.85 4.03 -2.61
CA TYR A 32 4.82 3.59 -1.22
C TYR A 32 4.07 2.27 -1.04
N LEU A 33 2.87 2.16 -1.61
CA LEU A 33 2.04 0.96 -1.46
C LEU A 33 2.63 -0.26 -2.20
N LEU A 34 3.25 -0.06 -3.36
CA LEU A 34 3.95 -1.13 -4.08
C LEU A 34 5.17 -1.63 -3.28
N VAL A 35 5.90 -0.73 -2.64
CA VAL A 35 7.05 -1.07 -1.79
C VAL A 35 6.60 -1.64 -0.45
N ALA A 36 5.41 -1.30 0.04
CA ALA A 36 4.87 -1.81 1.30
C ALA A 36 4.74 -3.34 1.33
N PHE A 37 4.47 -3.98 0.20
CA PHE A 37 4.38 -5.44 0.09
C PHE A 37 5.72 -6.14 0.33
N PRO A 38 6.81 -5.88 -0.42
CA PRO A 38 8.10 -6.51 -0.16
C PRO A 38 8.67 -6.16 1.22
N LEU A 39 8.43 -4.94 1.73
CA LEU A 39 8.81 -4.57 3.09
C LEU A 39 8.03 -5.38 4.12
N GLY A 40 6.73 -5.57 3.93
CA GLY A 40 5.91 -6.40 4.81
C GLY A 40 6.39 -7.84 4.90
N ILE A 41 6.79 -8.45 3.77
CA ILE A 41 7.43 -9.77 3.72
C ILE A 41 8.74 -9.77 4.53
N LEU A 42 9.60 -8.78 4.28
CA LEU A 42 10.90 -8.67 4.95
C LEU A 42 10.73 -8.59 6.47
N TYR A 43 9.83 -7.72 6.95
CA TYR A 43 9.56 -7.56 8.37
C TYR A 43 9.02 -8.84 8.99
N PHE A 44 8.05 -9.46 8.34
CA PHE A 44 7.45 -10.69 8.80
C PHE A 44 8.50 -11.82 8.92
N VAL A 45 9.30 -12.03 7.87
CA VAL A 45 10.35 -13.06 7.87
C VAL A 45 11.39 -12.80 8.96
N LEU A 46 11.91 -11.57 9.07
CA LEU A 46 12.93 -11.22 10.06
C LEU A 46 12.42 -11.41 11.50
N LEU A 47 11.20 -10.91 11.78
CA LEU A 47 10.64 -10.99 13.12
C LEU A 47 10.23 -12.42 13.49
N VAL A 48 9.57 -13.15 12.59
CA VAL A 48 9.16 -14.54 12.86
C VAL A 48 10.39 -15.43 13.04
N SER A 49 11.38 -15.35 12.14
CA SER A 49 12.61 -16.15 12.24
C SER A 49 13.39 -15.80 13.51
N GLY A 50 13.54 -14.51 13.80
CA GLY A 50 14.27 -14.06 14.97
C GLY A 50 13.63 -14.48 16.29
N LEU A 51 12.31 -14.34 16.42
CA LEU A 51 11.57 -14.78 17.60
C LEU A 51 11.54 -16.30 17.74
N SER A 52 11.32 -17.02 16.63
CA SER A 52 11.28 -18.48 16.61
C SER A 52 12.63 -19.13 16.97
N LEU A 53 13.74 -18.47 16.65
CA LEU A 53 15.07 -18.90 17.05
C LEU A 53 15.41 -18.44 18.47
N GLY A 54 15.13 -17.18 18.81
CA GLY A 54 15.53 -16.59 20.07
C GLY A 54 14.81 -17.19 21.28
N ILE A 55 13.50 -17.46 21.18
CA ILE A 55 12.71 -17.95 22.31
C ILE A 55 13.17 -19.36 22.77
N PRO A 56 13.29 -20.39 21.92
CA PRO A 56 13.76 -21.70 22.34
C PRO A 56 15.21 -21.69 22.87
N LEU A 57 16.07 -20.86 22.27
CA LEU A 57 17.48 -20.76 22.65
C LEU A 57 17.70 -20.03 23.97
N LEU A 58 16.65 -19.46 24.61
CA LEU A 58 16.73 -18.94 25.98
C LEU A 58 17.16 -20.01 26.99
N ILE A 59 16.79 -21.26 26.77
CA ILE A 59 17.12 -22.39 27.63
C ILE A 59 18.65 -22.55 27.80
N ILE A 60 19.40 -22.25 26.74
CA ILE A 60 20.86 -22.36 26.69
C ILE A 60 21.58 -21.00 26.75
N TRP A 61 20.86 -19.95 27.18
CA TRP A 61 21.36 -18.55 27.31
C TRP A 61 21.75 -17.86 25.99
N VAL A 62 21.93 -18.62 24.91
CA VAL A 62 22.24 -18.08 23.57
C VAL A 62 21.06 -17.25 22.99
N GLY A 63 19.85 -17.54 23.43
CA GLY A 63 18.65 -16.80 23.03
C GLY A 63 18.62 -15.34 23.47
N ILE A 64 19.32 -15.00 24.60
CA ILE A 64 19.35 -13.62 25.10
C ILE A 64 19.93 -12.64 24.07
N PRO A 65 21.16 -12.82 23.57
CA PRO A 65 21.74 -11.92 22.57
C PRO A 65 20.93 -11.90 21.27
N ILE A 66 20.31 -13.03 20.87
CA ILE A 66 19.45 -13.08 19.68
C ILE A 66 18.21 -12.20 19.88
N LEU A 67 17.53 -12.33 21.02
CA LEU A 67 16.33 -11.53 21.30
C LEU A 67 16.65 -10.04 21.49
N LEU A 68 17.80 -9.70 22.03
CA LEU A 68 18.26 -8.30 22.07
C LEU A 68 18.49 -7.74 20.66
N LEU A 69 19.11 -8.53 19.76
CA LEU A 69 19.29 -8.15 18.37
C LEU A 69 17.93 -7.99 17.63
N VAL A 70 17.00 -8.94 17.87
CA VAL A 70 15.64 -8.86 17.30
C VAL A 70 14.90 -7.63 17.82
N GLY A 71 15.02 -7.30 19.11
CA GLY A 71 14.43 -6.10 19.71
C GLY A 71 15.00 -4.80 19.11
N ALA A 72 16.31 -4.74 18.92
CA ALA A 72 16.97 -3.61 18.27
C ALA A 72 16.53 -3.47 16.79
N LEU A 73 16.48 -4.58 16.07
CA LEU A 73 16.01 -4.64 14.68
C LEU A 73 14.54 -4.20 14.58
N TRP A 74 13.69 -4.72 15.42
CA TRP A 74 12.28 -4.35 15.49
C TRP A 74 12.09 -2.84 15.68
N TRP A 75 12.80 -2.23 16.64
CA TRP A 75 12.75 -0.79 16.84
C TRP A 75 13.26 -0.01 15.62
N ALA A 76 14.35 -0.46 14.98
CA ALA A 76 14.89 0.15 13.78
C ALA A 76 13.87 0.11 12.63
N LEU A 77 13.20 -1.05 12.41
CA LEU A 77 12.17 -1.22 11.38
C LEU A 77 10.95 -0.34 11.65
N ALA A 78 10.49 -0.26 12.91
CA ALA A 78 9.37 0.61 13.28
C ALA A 78 9.71 2.10 13.09
N SER A 79 10.95 2.50 13.42
CA SER A 79 11.46 3.85 13.18
C SER A 79 11.55 4.18 11.69
N PHE A 80 12.01 3.24 10.89
CA PHE A 80 12.06 3.36 9.42
C PHE A 80 10.66 3.56 8.83
N GLU A 81 9.68 2.74 9.24
CA GLU A 81 8.29 2.88 8.82
C GLU A 81 7.68 4.24 9.21
N ARG A 82 7.99 4.70 10.42
CA ARG A 82 7.60 6.05 10.84
C ARG A 82 8.16 7.12 9.92
N LEU A 83 9.44 7.04 9.57
CA LEU A 83 10.07 7.98 8.63
C LEU A 83 9.43 7.92 7.24
N MET A 84 9.10 6.72 6.74
CA MET A 84 8.37 6.57 5.49
C MET A 84 6.98 7.20 5.55
N ALA A 85 6.23 7.01 6.65
CA ALA A 85 4.91 7.62 6.83
C ALA A 85 4.99 9.15 6.83
N ILE A 86 6.01 9.73 7.47
CA ILE A 86 6.22 11.20 7.51
C ILE A 86 6.60 11.73 6.12
N HIS A 87 7.59 11.13 5.45
CA HIS A 87 8.16 11.70 4.24
C HIS A 87 7.34 11.38 2.98
N TRP A 88 6.81 10.18 2.87
CA TRP A 88 6.08 9.73 1.67
C TRP A 88 4.58 9.98 1.76
N LEU A 89 3.97 9.69 2.92
CA LEU A 89 2.53 9.85 3.13
C LEU A 89 2.17 11.23 3.70
N LYS A 90 3.18 12.02 4.13
CA LYS A 90 3.01 13.33 4.76
C LYS A 90 2.08 13.30 5.99
N GLU A 91 2.07 12.18 6.71
CA GLU A 91 1.32 12.04 7.95
C GLU A 91 2.20 12.48 9.13
N ASP A 92 1.64 13.28 10.01
CA ASP A 92 2.30 13.65 11.25
C ASP A 92 2.23 12.48 12.25
N VAL A 93 3.36 11.78 12.41
CA VAL A 93 3.50 10.67 13.34
C VAL A 93 4.44 11.12 14.47
N PRO A 94 3.93 11.28 15.71
CA PRO A 94 4.73 11.69 16.87
C PRO A 94 5.95 10.80 17.10
N ALA A 95 6.94 11.31 17.87
CA ALA A 95 8.16 10.58 18.13
C ALA A 95 7.86 9.29 18.92
N MET A 96 8.54 8.21 18.56
CA MET A 96 8.52 6.97 19.33
C MET A 96 9.39 7.14 20.60
N ALA A 97 8.96 6.55 21.73
CA ALA A 97 9.79 6.48 22.91
C ALA A 97 11.09 5.70 22.61
N ARG A 98 12.24 6.21 23.05
CA ARG A 98 13.52 5.52 22.91
C ARG A 98 13.52 4.25 23.75
N PRO A 99 13.93 3.09 23.20
CA PRO A 99 13.88 1.82 23.93
C PRO A 99 14.94 1.68 25.03
N PHE A 100 15.99 2.50 24.98
CA PHE A 100 17.10 2.41 25.93
C PHE A 100 17.36 3.77 26.56
N ILE A 101 17.36 3.79 27.89
CA ILE A 101 17.79 4.95 28.67
C ILE A 101 19.31 4.90 28.74
N GLU A 102 19.99 5.98 28.31
CA GLU A 102 21.45 6.10 28.43
C GLU A 102 21.86 5.97 29.89
N GLY A 103 22.68 4.95 30.21
CA GLY A 103 23.19 4.72 31.58
C GLY A 103 22.40 3.72 32.42
N ALA A 104 21.28 3.16 31.92
CA ALA A 104 20.58 2.08 32.63
C ALA A 104 21.28 0.72 32.43
N ASP A 105 21.22 -0.14 33.46
CA ASP A 105 21.61 -1.54 33.33
C ASP A 105 20.76 -2.27 32.28
N VAL A 106 21.39 -3.14 31.49
CA VAL A 106 20.77 -3.88 30.38
C VAL A 106 19.46 -4.56 30.80
N TRP A 107 19.40 -5.08 32.02
CA TRP A 107 18.22 -5.76 32.53
C TRP A 107 17.05 -4.81 32.83
N THR A 108 17.36 -3.64 33.40
CA THR A 108 16.39 -2.59 33.66
C THR A 108 15.82 -2.03 32.34
N GLY A 109 16.70 -1.75 31.36
CA GLY A 109 16.28 -1.28 30.04
C GLY A 109 15.40 -2.30 29.30
N LEU A 110 15.72 -3.59 29.37
CA LEU A 110 14.91 -4.64 28.76
C LEU A 110 13.53 -4.75 29.42
N ARG A 111 13.44 -4.66 30.74
CA ARG A 111 12.17 -4.69 31.47
C ARG A 111 11.28 -3.50 31.10
N GLU A 112 11.85 -2.30 31.03
CA GLU A 112 11.12 -1.09 30.62
C GLU A 112 10.66 -1.18 29.17
N TYR A 113 11.50 -1.69 28.26
CA TYR A 113 11.15 -1.92 26.86
C TYR A 113 9.96 -2.87 26.71
N LEU A 114 9.97 -3.99 27.45
CA LEU A 114 8.88 -4.97 27.42
C LEU A 114 7.61 -4.49 28.16
N ALA A 115 7.76 -3.63 29.14
CA ALA A 115 6.63 -3.03 29.86
C ALA A 115 5.93 -1.91 29.07
N ASN A 116 6.59 -1.35 28.05
CA ASN A 116 6.05 -0.23 27.28
C ASN A 116 4.98 -0.71 26.27
N PRO A 117 3.72 -0.23 26.34
CA PRO A 117 2.67 -0.61 25.40
C PRO A 117 2.99 -0.27 23.94
N VAL A 118 3.78 0.77 23.69
CA VAL A 118 4.20 1.20 22.35
C VAL A 118 5.06 0.13 21.67
N THR A 119 5.84 -0.60 22.45
CA THR A 119 6.64 -1.72 21.97
C THR A 119 5.75 -2.78 21.32
N TRP A 120 4.72 -3.22 22.01
CA TRP A 120 3.80 -4.24 21.49
C TRP A 120 2.93 -3.74 20.34
N LYS A 121 2.48 -2.46 20.38
CA LYS A 121 1.77 -1.82 19.27
C LYS A 121 2.63 -1.77 18.01
N SER A 122 3.91 -1.43 18.13
CA SER A 122 4.84 -1.41 16.99
C SER A 122 5.13 -2.80 16.42
N LEU A 123 5.20 -3.83 17.26
CA LEU A 123 5.31 -5.22 16.81
C LEU A 123 4.07 -5.63 15.99
N LEU A 124 2.89 -5.39 16.56
CA LEU A 124 1.64 -5.67 15.88
C LEU A 124 1.54 -4.92 14.54
N TYR A 125 1.99 -3.66 14.52
CA TYR A 125 2.06 -2.88 13.29
C TYR A 125 2.92 -3.56 12.22
N LEU A 126 4.14 -3.98 12.57
CA LEU A 126 5.06 -4.63 11.63
C LEU A 126 4.49 -5.97 11.13
N PHE A 127 3.82 -6.74 11.98
CA PHE A 127 3.13 -7.97 11.55
C PHE A 127 1.94 -7.68 10.63
N MET A 128 1.13 -6.67 10.97
CA MET A 128 -0.03 -6.28 10.14
C MET A 128 0.39 -5.64 8.82
N LYS A 129 1.61 -5.10 8.73
CA LYS A 129 2.15 -4.57 7.47
C LYS A 129 2.18 -5.61 6.36
N PHE A 130 2.42 -6.89 6.70
CA PHE A 130 2.44 -7.99 5.72
C PHE A 130 1.06 -8.22 5.07
N PRO A 131 -0.03 -8.55 5.79
CA PRO A 131 -1.34 -8.73 5.17
C PRO A 131 -1.88 -7.45 4.52
N LEU A 132 -1.65 -6.28 5.11
CA LEU A 132 -2.06 -5.00 4.52
C LEU A 132 -1.30 -4.71 3.23
N GLY A 133 0.01 -5.02 3.19
CA GLY A 133 0.84 -4.89 2.00
C GLY A 133 0.37 -5.80 0.87
N ILE A 134 0.03 -7.07 1.17
CA ILE A 134 -0.55 -8.01 0.19
C ILE A 134 -1.85 -7.43 -0.37
N ALA A 135 -2.78 -7.03 0.50
CA ALA A 135 -4.08 -6.51 0.08
C ALA A 135 -3.93 -5.29 -0.84
N ALA A 136 -3.10 -4.31 -0.44
CA ALA A 136 -2.83 -3.13 -1.25
C ALA A 136 -2.17 -3.49 -2.59
N PHE A 137 -1.18 -4.37 -2.58
CA PHE A 137 -0.47 -4.82 -3.78
C PHE A 137 -1.42 -5.52 -4.77
N VAL A 138 -2.26 -6.45 -4.30
CA VAL A 138 -3.22 -7.17 -5.15
C VAL A 138 -4.20 -6.19 -5.79
N VAL A 139 -4.80 -5.29 -4.99
CA VAL A 139 -5.75 -4.30 -5.52
C VAL A 139 -5.09 -3.41 -6.57
N LEU A 140 -3.92 -2.86 -6.27
CA LEU A 140 -3.23 -1.94 -7.18
C LEU A 140 -2.74 -2.64 -8.45
N THR A 141 -2.14 -3.82 -8.33
CA THR A 141 -1.66 -4.58 -9.48
C THR A 141 -2.82 -4.96 -10.41
N THR A 142 -3.95 -5.38 -9.83
CA THR A 142 -5.15 -5.68 -10.61
C THR A 142 -5.68 -4.45 -11.36
N LEU A 143 -5.81 -3.31 -10.69
CA LEU A 143 -6.31 -2.07 -11.32
C LEU A 143 -5.34 -1.54 -12.38
N ILE A 144 -4.04 -1.56 -12.11
CA ILE A 144 -3.02 -1.11 -13.07
C ILE A 144 -2.98 -2.04 -14.28
N SER A 145 -2.97 -3.36 -14.07
CA SER A 145 -2.97 -4.33 -15.17
C SER A 145 -4.22 -4.22 -16.02
N LEU A 146 -5.40 -4.06 -15.40
CA LEU A 146 -6.65 -3.86 -16.13
C LEU A 146 -6.62 -2.55 -16.94
N MET A 147 -6.18 -1.45 -16.32
CA MET A 147 -6.04 -0.17 -17.01
C MET A 147 -5.10 -0.27 -18.22
N LEU A 148 -3.93 -0.88 -18.05
CA LEU A 148 -2.95 -1.03 -19.13
C LEU A 148 -3.46 -1.96 -20.23
N ALA A 149 -4.15 -3.04 -19.87
CA ALA A 149 -4.75 -3.96 -20.83
C ALA A 149 -5.79 -3.25 -21.70
N LEU A 150 -6.69 -2.46 -21.08
CA LEU A 150 -7.69 -1.70 -21.81
C LEU A 150 -7.06 -0.61 -22.72
N LEU A 151 -6.02 0.08 -22.23
CA LEU A 151 -5.30 1.09 -23.03
C LEU A 151 -4.53 0.48 -24.20
N ALA A 152 -4.07 -0.76 -24.07
CA ALA A 152 -3.34 -1.46 -25.12
C ALA A 152 -4.24 -2.01 -26.24
N MET A 153 -5.58 -1.98 -26.08
CA MET A 153 -6.51 -2.58 -27.05
C MET A 153 -6.37 -2.08 -28.49
N PRO A 154 -6.27 -0.78 -28.78
CA PRO A 154 -6.10 -0.32 -30.15
C PRO A 154 -4.81 -0.86 -30.80
N PHE A 155 -3.73 -0.91 -30.03
CA PHE A 155 -2.46 -1.46 -30.48
C PHE A 155 -2.56 -2.97 -30.78
N MET A 156 -3.22 -3.71 -29.89
CA MET A 156 -3.43 -5.16 -30.07
C MET A 156 -4.36 -5.45 -31.28
N TYR A 157 -5.36 -4.62 -31.52
CA TYR A 157 -6.24 -4.72 -32.68
C TYR A 157 -5.46 -4.51 -33.99
N GLU A 158 -4.65 -3.45 -34.10
CA GLU A 158 -3.81 -3.20 -35.28
C GLU A 158 -2.78 -4.31 -35.50
N LEU A 159 -2.11 -4.74 -34.45
CA LEU A 159 -1.11 -5.82 -34.55
C LEU A 159 -1.76 -7.14 -35.00
N GLY A 160 -2.96 -7.45 -34.54
CA GLY A 160 -3.72 -8.62 -34.91
C GLY A 160 -4.20 -8.56 -36.36
N SER A 161 -4.66 -7.40 -36.84
CA SER A 161 -5.12 -7.20 -38.21
C SER A 161 -3.99 -7.39 -39.21
N VAL A 162 -2.77 -6.92 -38.90
CA VAL A 162 -1.59 -7.07 -39.77
C VAL A 162 -1.06 -8.50 -39.82
N ASN A 163 -1.10 -9.22 -38.71
CA ASN A 163 -0.51 -10.57 -38.61
C ASN A 163 -1.52 -11.71 -38.87
N GLY A 164 -2.80 -11.40 -39.13
CA GLY A 164 -3.86 -12.41 -39.31
C GLY A 164 -4.16 -13.20 -38.02
N PHE A 165 -3.67 -12.74 -36.89
CA PHE A 165 -3.81 -13.32 -35.56
C PHE A 165 -4.70 -12.41 -34.71
N LEU A 166 -5.95 -12.22 -35.15
CA LEU A 166 -6.95 -11.65 -34.26
C LEU A 166 -7.30 -12.75 -33.25
N PRO A 167 -6.79 -12.70 -32.02
CA PRO A 167 -7.42 -13.49 -30.99
C PRO A 167 -8.87 -13.01 -30.97
N GLU A 168 -9.82 -13.94 -31.01
CA GLU A 168 -11.20 -13.63 -30.65
C GLU A 168 -11.18 -13.11 -29.22
N PHE A 169 -10.97 -11.80 -29.07
CA PHE A 169 -10.91 -11.17 -27.78
C PHE A 169 -12.35 -11.03 -27.29
N GLN A 170 -12.82 -12.10 -26.66
CA GLN A 170 -14.10 -12.12 -25.99
C GLN A 170 -13.98 -11.31 -24.68
N ALA A 171 -14.13 -10.01 -24.76
CA ALA A 171 -14.16 -9.12 -23.59
C ALA A 171 -15.17 -9.61 -22.51
N GLY A 172 -16.22 -10.32 -22.92
CA GLY A 172 -17.22 -10.91 -22.04
C GLY A 172 -16.66 -11.98 -21.08
N VAL A 173 -15.58 -12.68 -21.41
CA VAL A 173 -14.97 -13.72 -20.56
C VAL A 173 -14.32 -13.11 -19.32
N PHE A 174 -13.82 -11.86 -19.40
CA PHE A 174 -13.14 -11.19 -18.28
C PHE A 174 -14.07 -10.45 -17.34
N LEU A 175 -15.25 -10.03 -17.78
CA LEU A 175 -16.15 -9.19 -16.98
C LEU A 175 -17.26 -9.98 -16.28
N SER A 176 -17.79 -11.02 -16.87
CA SER A 176 -18.71 -11.98 -16.24
C SER A 176 -19.07 -13.12 -17.20
N PRO A 177 -19.13 -14.39 -16.74
CA PRO A 177 -19.74 -15.47 -17.51
C PRO A 177 -21.24 -15.19 -17.66
N GLY A 178 -21.69 -14.76 -18.84
CA GLY A 178 -23.10 -14.50 -19.12
C GLY A 178 -23.40 -13.09 -19.65
N LEU A 179 -22.41 -12.19 -19.69
CA LEU A 179 -22.55 -10.96 -20.50
C LEU A 179 -22.39 -11.32 -21.99
N PRO A 180 -23.21 -10.67 -22.90
CA PRO A 180 -23.07 -10.88 -24.33
C PRO A 180 -21.63 -10.59 -24.76
N ALA A 181 -21.00 -11.49 -25.50
CA ALA A 181 -19.66 -11.31 -26.02
C ALA A 181 -19.66 -10.05 -26.89
N TRP A 182 -18.91 -9.05 -26.48
CA TRP A 182 -18.70 -7.86 -27.29
C TRP A 182 -17.61 -8.19 -28.32
N HIS A 183 -18.00 -8.33 -29.57
CA HIS A 183 -17.06 -8.53 -30.66
C HIS A 183 -16.43 -7.19 -31.02
N MET A 184 -15.11 -7.13 -31.03
CA MET A 184 -14.38 -5.96 -31.50
C MET A 184 -14.16 -6.10 -33.00
N ASP A 185 -15.13 -5.64 -33.77
CA ASP A 185 -15.09 -5.75 -35.23
C ASP A 185 -14.41 -4.55 -35.89
N SER A 186 -14.13 -3.49 -35.15
CA SER A 186 -13.55 -2.26 -35.68
C SER A 186 -12.54 -1.60 -34.73
N LEU A 187 -11.63 -0.81 -35.30
CA LEU A 187 -10.72 0.06 -34.54
C LEU A 187 -11.49 1.00 -33.60
N ASN A 188 -12.69 1.44 -34.01
CA ASN A 188 -13.52 2.31 -33.17
C ASN A 188 -13.93 1.62 -31.87
N ASP A 189 -14.23 0.31 -31.88
CA ASP A 189 -14.56 -0.45 -30.69
C ASP A 189 -13.35 -0.56 -29.76
N ALA A 190 -12.18 -0.81 -30.33
CA ALA A 190 -10.92 -0.83 -29.57
C ALA A 190 -10.59 0.53 -28.94
N LEU A 191 -10.87 1.65 -29.64
CA LEU A 191 -10.71 3.01 -29.11
C LEU A 191 -11.70 3.31 -27.97
N LEU A 192 -12.94 2.84 -28.06
CA LEU A 192 -13.92 2.97 -26.99
C LEU A 192 -13.48 2.24 -25.72
N VAL A 193 -12.91 1.03 -25.87
CA VAL A 193 -12.36 0.27 -24.77
C VAL A 193 -11.14 0.99 -24.15
N ALA A 194 -10.27 1.56 -24.97
CA ALA A 194 -9.14 2.36 -24.49
C ALA A 194 -9.60 3.61 -23.73
N LEU A 195 -10.70 4.23 -24.15
CA LEU A 195 -11.29 5.37 -23.44
C LEU A 195 -11.76 4.94 -22.01
N ILE A 196 -12.33 3.76 -21.89
CA ILE A 196 -12.67 3.18 -20.56
C ILE A 196 -11.40 2.99 -19.72
N GLY A 197 -10.31 2.48 -20.30
CA GLY A 197 -9.01 2.37 -19.66
C GLY A 197 -8.48 3.71 -19.17
N LEU A 198 -8.63 4.76 -20.00
CA LEU A 198 -8.23 6.13 -19.65
C LEU A 198 -9.06 6.69 -18.47
N MET A 199 -10.37 6.35 -18.41
CA MET A 199 -11.22 6.73 -17.27
C MET A 199 -10.88 5.93 -16.00
N LEU A 200 -10.33 4.74 -16.13
CA LEU A 200 -9.90 3.93 -15.00
C LEU A 200 -8.63 4.49 -14.35
N TRP A 201 -7.81 5.27 -15.06
CA TRP A 201 -6.59 5.88 -14.50
C TRP A 201 -6.85 6.76 -13.28
N PRO A 202 -7.67 7.82 -13.33
CA PRO A 202 -7.96 8.60 -12.14
C PRO A 202 -8.62 7.78 -11.04
N VAL A 203 -9.46 6.78 -11.36
CA VAL A 203 -10.07 5.87 -10.38
C VAL A 203 -8.98 5.11 -9.63
N THR A 204 -8.01 4.53 -10.33
CA THR A 204 -6.86 3.82 -9.75
C THR A 204 -6.09 4.72 -8.78
N LEU A 205 -5.83 5.98 -9.16
CA LEU A 205 -5.13 6.94 -8.31
C LEU A 205 -5.95 7.36 -7.07
N HIS A 206 -7.26 7.46 -7.18
CA HIS A 206 -8.13 7.71 -6.03
C HIS A 206 -8.14 6.53 -5.05
N VAL A 207 -8.21 5.30 -5.56
CA VAL A 207 -8.09 4.08 -4.73
C VAL A 207 -6.71 4.04 -4.05
N THR A 208 -5.64 4.34 -4.80
CA THR A 208 -4.28 4.47 -4.26
C THR A 208 -4.22 5.44 -3.08
N ASN A 209 -4.77 6.65 -3.25
CA ASN A 209 -4.79 7.66 -2.19
C ASN A 209 -5.59 7.20 -0.96
N GLY A 210 -6.72 6.51 -1.18
CA GLY A 210 -7.52 5.93 -0.09
C GLY A 210 -6.77 4.86 0.70
N LEU A 211 -6.08 3.94 0.01
CA LEU A 211 -5.25 2.92 0.64
C LEU A 211 -4.04 3.53 1.37
N ALA A 212 -3.39 4.52 0.76
CA ALA A 212 -2.27 5.24 1.38
C ALA A 212 -2.72 5.97 2.67
N TRP A 213 -3.88 6.63 2.63
CA TRP A 213 -4.47 7.24 3.81
C TRP A 213 -4.75 6.20 4.93
N LEU A 214 -5.28 5.03 4.58
CA LEU A 214 -5.51 3.95 5.54
C LEU A 214 -4.20 3.51 6.21
N HIS A 215 -3.14 3.27 5.40
CA HIS A 215 -1.81 2.91 5.91
C HIS A 215 -1.22 4.01 6.79
N ALA A 216 -1.37 5.29 6.40
CA ALA A 216 -0.89 6.43 7.16
C ALA A 216 -1.58 6.54 8.54
N LYS A 217 -2.91 6.40 8.57
CA LYS A 217 -3.68 6.41 9.82
C LYS A 217 -3.33 5.23 10.72
N PHE A 218 -3.15 4.05 10.13
CA PHE A 218 -2.72 2.86 10.87
C PHE A 218 -1.32 3.05 11.48
N ALA A 219 -0.37 3.58 10.71
CA ALA A 219 0.97 3.92 11.20
C ALA A 219 0.91 4.92 12.36
N ARG A 220 0.11 5.99 12.21
CA ARG A 220 -0.06 7.00 13.25
C ARG A 220 -0.60 6.41 14.55
N VAL A 221 -1.65 5.59 14.49
CA VAL A 221 -2.27 4.99 15.70
C VAL A 221 -1.33 4.01 16.39
N MET A 222 -0.58 3.23 15.62
CA MET A 222 0.24 2.12 16.16
C MET A 222 1.64 2.57 16.58
N LEU A 223 2.23 3.56 15.90
CA LEU A 223 3.61 3.99 16.13
C LEU A 223 3.73 5.27 16.99
N SER A 224 2.61 5.90 17.35
CA SER A 224 2.64 7.07 18.23
C SER A 224 2.59 6.66 19.70
N VAL A 225 3.26 7.45 20.55
CA VAL A 225 3.06 7.42 22.00
C VAL A 225 1.64 7.95 22.26
N ASP A 226 0.87 7.25 23.07
CA ASP A 226 -0.48 7.68 23.47
C ASP A 226 -0.37 8.99 24.25
N PRO A 227 -0.96 10.11 23.81
CA PRO A 227 -0.92 11.37 24.55
C PRO A 227 -1.74 11.32 25.85
N MET A 228 -2.46 10.21 26.12
CA MET A 228 -3.34 10.03 27.26
C MET A 228 -2.66 9.32 28.46
N GLY A 229 -1.37 9.08 28.41
CA GLY A 229 -0.59 8.41 29.46
C GLY A 229 0.39 9.31 30.23
N GLN A 230 0.22 10.65 30.19
CA GLN A 230 0.94 11.61 31.04
C GLN A 230 0.01 12.22 32.06
#